data_250180cdc96367a64417e43f020637db
#
_entry.id   250180cdc96367a64417e43f020637db
#
_cell.length_a   1.000
_cell.length_b   1.000
_cell.length_c   1.000
_cell.angle_alpha   90.00
_cell.angle_beta   90.00
_cell.angle_gamma   90.00
#
_symmetry.space_group_name_H-M   'P 1'
#
loop_
_entity.id
_entity.type
_entity.pdbx_description
1 polymer ?
#
loop_
_entity_poly.entity_id
_entity_poly.type
_entity_poly.pdbx_seq_one_letter_code
_entity_poly.pdbx_strand_id
1 'polypeptide(L)'
;MKNQDLTYLNGLAISCLATGLIDTAQPAFELISDAAPEHAAGPIGLASVELARGNYNEACKILEDASAELKGDSDRTRKILLHALVASNKLDEAEDLRTSLMELDAANDDHEYLVQTHKFFGTGDPRALRS
;
A
#
# COMPACT_ATOMS: atom_id res chain seq x y z
N MET A 1 1.39 24.43 1.73
CA MET A 1 0.57 23.89 0.62
C MET A 1 -0.81 23.54 1.16
N LYS A 2 -1.85 23.93 0.44
CA LYS A 2 -3.22 23.67 0.86
C LYS A 2 -3.61 22.23 0.60
N ASN A 3 -4.62 21.72 1.35
CA ASN A 3 -5.08 20.35 1.17
C ASN A 3 -5.55 20.06 -0.25
N GLN A 4 -6.18 21.02 -0.91
CA GLN A 4 -6.60 20.88 -2.30
C GLN A 4 -5.41 20.69 -3.23
N ASP A 5 -4.33 21.43 -3.00
CA ASP A 5 -3.11 21.34 -3.79
C ASP A 5 -2.45 19.97 -3.61
N LEU A 6 -2.45 19.48 -2.38
CA LEU A 6 -1.90 18.15 -2.08
C LEU A 6 -2.71 17.04 -2.74
N THR A 7 -4.04 17.16 -2.71
CA THR A 7 -4.91 16.18 -3.36
C THR A 7 -4.68 16.17 -4.87
N TYR A 8 -4.57 17.36 -5.48
CA TYR A 8 -4.32 17.48 -6.90
C TYR A 8 -2.95 16.89 -7.27
N LEU A 9 -1.93 17.26 -6.50
CA LEU A 9 -0.57 16.75 -6.74
C LEU A 9 -0.50 15.23 -6.59
N ASN A 10 -1.19 14.69 -5.59
CA ASN A 10 -1.25 13.24 -5.40
C ASN A 10 -1.91 12.54 -6.59
N GLY A 11 -3.00 13.12 -7.10
CA GLY A 11 -3.67 12.60 -8.29
C GLY A 11 -2.78 12.59 -9.52
N LEU A 12 -2.02 13.67 -9.72
CA LEU A 12 -1.07 13.77 -10.83
C LEU A 12 0.05 12.74 -10.68
N ALA A 13 0.57 12.58 -9.46
CA ALA A 13 1.64 11.62 -9.20
C ALA A 13 1.18 10.18 -9.45
N ILE A 14 -0.04 9.85 -9.02
CA ILE A 14 -0.64 8.53 -9.27
C ILE A 14 -0.80 8.30 -10.77
N SER A 15 -1.26 9.32 -11.50
CA SER A 15 -1.41 9.21 -12.96
C SER A 15 -0.07 9.00 -13.65
N CYS A 16 0.96 9.72 -13.22
CA CYS A 16 2.32 9.52 -13.75
C CYS A 16 2.80 8.10 -13.51
N LEU A 17 2.59 7.60 -12.30
CA LEU A 17 3.00 6.24 -11.95
C LEU A 17 2.26 5.20 -12.80
N ALA A 18 0.97 5.39 -12.98
CA ALA A 18 0.12 4.49 -13.77
C ALA A 18 0.52 4.46 -15.26
N THR A 19 1.08 5.55 -15.77
CA THR A 19 1.53 5.63 -17.15
C THR A 19 3.01 5.33 -17.33
N GLY A 20 3.69 4.88 -16.28
CA GLY A 20 5.09 4.50 -16.35
C GLY A 20 6.09 5.63 -16.15
N LEU A 21 5.62 6.84 -15.84
CA LEU A 21 6.48 7.99 -15.60
C LEU A 21 6.95 8.00 -14.13
N ILE A 22 7.70 6.97 -13.78
CA ILE A 22 8.09 6.71 -12.39
C ILE A 22 8.97 7.83 -11.84
N ASP A 23 9.97 8.26 -12.63
CA ASP A 23 10.91 9.28 -12.18
C ASP A 23 10.23 10.66 -12.04
N THR A 24 9.13 10.88 -12.74
CA THR A 24 8.33 12.10 -12.60
C THR A 24 7.44 12.02 -11.35
N ALA A 25 6.92 10.84 -11.04
CA ALA A 25 6.05 10.63 -9.89
C ALA A 25 6.80 10.79 -8.56
N GLN A 26 8.04 10.33 -8.49
CA GLN A 26 8.78 10.31 -7.24
C GLN A 26 8.93 11.67 -6.58
N PRO A 27 9.39 12.73 -7.28
CA PRO A 27 9.52 14.05 -6.65
C PRO A 27 8.18 14.59 -6.12
N ALA A 28 7.09 14.28 -6.81
CA ALA A 28 5.77 14.69 -6.36
C ALA A 28 5.40 14.05 -5.03
N PHE A 29 5.65 12.75 -4.87
CA PHE A 29 5.38 12.06 -3.61
C PHE A 29 6.32 12.52 -2.50
N GLU A 30 7.56 12.84 -2.83
CA GLU A 30 8.50 13.40 -1.85
C GLU A 30 8.00 14.75 -1.33
N LEU A 31 7.49 15.59 -2.22
CA LEU A 31 6.92 16.88 -1.85
C LEU A 31 5.70 16.71 -0.96
N ILE A 32 4.83 15.77 -1.27
CA ILE A 32 3.65 15.46 -0.45
C ILE A 32 4.09 15.01 0.94
N SER A 33 5.08 14.13 1.00
CA SER A 33 5.60 13.62 2.27
C SER A 33 6.17 14.75 3.14
N ASP A 34 6.88 15.69 2.54
CA ASP A 34 7.45 16.83 3.25
C ASP A 34 6.37 17.81 3.70
N ALA A 35 5.36 18.04 2.87
CA ALA A 35 4.31 19.02 3.16
C ALA A 35 3.28 18.48 4.16
N ALA A 36 3.07 17.18 4.22
CA ALA A 36 2.09 16.55 5.10
C ALA A 36 2.67 15.26 5.70
N PRO A 37 3.65 15.37 6.59
CA PRO A 37 4.34 14.20 7.13
C PRO A 37 3.44 13.26 7.94
N GLU A 38 2.33 13.75 8.45
CA GLU A 38 1.36 12.95 9.19
C GLU A 38 0.39 12.17 8.31
N HIS A 39 0.40 12.43 7.00
CA HIS A 39 -0.46 11.73 6.04
C HIS A 39 0.23 10.55 5.42
N ALA A 40 -0.52 9.48 5.21
CA ALA A 40 0.01 8.25 4.59
C ALA A 40 0.22 8.39 3.08
N ALA A 41 -0.33 9.41 2.44
CA ALA A 41 -0.24 9.57 0.98
C ALA A 41 1.20 9.61 0.47
N GLY A 42 2.09 10.31 1.18
CA GLY A 42 3.50 10.38 0.80
C GLY A 42 4.17 9.00 0.85
N PRO A 43 4.20 8.35 2.01
CA PRO A 43 4.80 7.01 2.12
C PRO A 43 4.17 5.97 1.19
N ILE A 44 2.85 5.98 1.05
CA ILE A 44 2.17 5.05 0.14
C ILE A 44 2.63 5.30 -1.31
N GLY A 45 2.72 6.57 -1.70
CA GLY A 45 3.19 6.92 -3.03
C GLY A 45 4.63 6.49 -3.28
N LEU A 46 5.52 6.78 -2.32
CA LEU A 46 6.93 6.40 -2.43
C LEU A 46 7.11 4.89 -2.46
N ALA A 47 6.34 4.16 -1.65
CA ALA A 47 6.36 2.70 -1.70
C ALA A 47 5.87 2.18 -3.05
N SER A 48 4.85 2.82 -3.61
CA SER A 48 4.33 2.46 -4.93
C SER A 48 5.37 2.69 -6.03
N VAL A 49 6.18 3.75 -5.91
CA VAL A 49 7.31 4.00 -6.81
C VAL A 49 8.31 2.84 -6.73
N GLU A 50 8.64 2.42 -5.51
CA GLU A 50 9.58 1.31 -5.33
C GLU A 50 9.02 -0.01 -5.85
N LEU A 51 7.72 -0.26 -5.66
CA LEU A 51 7.06 -1.43 -6.25
C LEU A 51 7.15 -1.42 -7.78
N ALA A 52 6.93 -0.26 -8.38
CA ALA A 52 7.01 -0.12 -9.84
C ALA A 52 8.42 -0.36 -10.37
N ARG A 53 9.43 -0.08 -9.56
CA ARG A 53 10.84 -0.34 -9.91
C ARG A 53 11.28 -1.76 -9.60
N GLY A 54 10.44 -2.55 -8.95
CA GLY A 54 10.79 -3.90 -8.53
C GLY A 54 11.57 -3.95 -7.22
N ASN A 55 11.68 -2.85 -6.50
CA ASN A 55 12.38 -2.77 -5.22
C ASN A 55 11.42 -3.11 -4.08
N TYR A 56 10.97 -4.35 -4.05
CA TYR A 56 9.91 -4.79 -3.15
C TYR A 56 10.28 -4.69 -1.68
N ASN A 57 11.53 -5.02 -1.33
CA ASN A 57 11.99 -4.94 0.05
C ASN A 57 11.99 -3.51 0.57
N GLU A 58 12.40 -2.57 -0.26
CA GLU A 58 12.37 -1.14 0.09
C GLU A 58 10.93 -0.66 0.28
N ALA A 59 10.03 -1.09 -0.60
CA ALA A 59 8.61 -0.76 -0.49
C ALA A 59 8.04 -1.26 0.85
N CYS A 60 8.34 -2.49 1.22
CA CYS A 60 7.90 -3.06 2.49
C CYS A 60 8.42 -2.25 3.67
N LYS A 61 9.69 -1.86 3.63
CA LYS A 61 10.30 -1.08 4.71
C LYS A 61 9.62 0.28 4.87
N ILE A 62 9.37 0.97 3.77
CA ILE A 62 8.68 2.27 3.80
C ILE A 62 7.31 2.12 4.45
N LEU A 63 6.57 1.09 4.07
CA LEU A 63 5.21 0.88 4.56
C LEU A 63 5.18 0.41 6.02
N GLU A 64 6.14 -0.40 6.43
CA GLU A 64 6.25 -0.84 7.83
C GLU A 64 6.54 0.36 8.74
N ASP A 65 7.46 1.22 8.34
CA ASP A 65 7.79 2.43 9.09
C ASP A 65 6.58 3.35 9.17
N ALA A 66 5.86 3.52 8.05
CA ALA A 66 4.67 4.36 8.02
C ALA A 66 3.55 3.79 8.89
N SER A 67 3.36 2.47 8.89
CA SER A 67 2.35 1.82 9.73
C SER A 67 2.60 2.05 11.21
N ALA A 68 3.87 2.09 11.61
CA ALA A 68 4.23 2.33 13.01
C ALA A 68 3.99 3.78 13.43
N GLU A 69 4.17 4.73 12.51
CA GLU A 69 4.12 6.16 12.80
C GLU A 69 2.77 6.81 12.56
N LEU A 70 2.02 6.34 11.56
CA LEU A 70 0.81 7.01 11.09
C LEU A 70 -0.44 6.25 11.53
N LYS A 71 -0.86 6.51 12.76
CA LYS A 71 -1.97 5.78 13.38
C LYS A 71 -3.31 5.98 12.68
N GLY A 72 -3.55 7.16 12.12
CA GLY A 72 -4.83 7.48 11.50
C GLY A 72 -5.10 6.71 10.21
N ASP A 73 -4.05 6.45 9.44
CA ASP A 73 -4.14 5.79 8.13
C ASP A 73 -3.43 4.43 8.12
N SER A 74 -3.16 3.86 9.28
CA SER A 74 -2.38 2.63 9.39
C SER A 74 -3.05 1.45 8.67
N ASP A 75 -4.37 1.39 8.68
CA ASP A 75 -5.11 0.32 8.03
C ASP A 75 -4.88 0.32 6.51
N ARG A 76 -5.00 1.50 5.89
CA ARG A 76 -4.74 1.65 4.46
C ARG A 76 -3.29 1.33 4.12
N THR A 77 -2.35 1.80 4.93
CA THR A 77 -0.93 1.51 4.76
C THR A 77 -0.66 0.01 4.84
N ARG A 78 -1.28 -0.68 5.78
CA ARG A 78 -1.14 -2.12 5.93
C ARG A 78 -1.68 -2.89 4.74
N LYS A 79 -2.76 -2.42 4.14
CA LYS A 79 -3.33 -3.07 2.95
C LYS A 79 -2.35 -2.99 1.77
N ILE A 80 -1.70 -1.85 1.60
CA ILE A 80 -0.68 -1.70 0.57
C ILE A 80 0.56 -2.54 0.91
N LEU A 81 0.93 -2.59 2.19
CA LEU A 81 2.03 -3.45 2.64
C LEU A 81 1.76 -4.91 2.32
N LEU A 82 0.51 -5.35 2.47
CA LEU A 82 0.13 -6.71 2.12
C LEU A 82 0.46 -7.01 0.65
N HIS A 83 0.12 -6.10 -0.25
CA HIS A 83 0.47 -6.26 -1.67
C HIS A 83 1.99 -6.31 -1.87
N ALA A 84 2.73 -5.47 -1.17
CA ALA A 84 4.18 -5.45 -1.28
C ALA A 84 4.80 -6.75 -0.79
N LEU A 85 4.29 -7.31 0.29
CA LEU A 85 4.78 -8.59 0.82
C LEU A 85 4.52 -9.73 -0.16
N VAL A 86 3.34 -9.76 -0.78
CA VAL A 86 3.04 -10.75 -1.81
C VAL A 86 3.98 -10.60 -2.99
N ALA A 87 4.17 -9.38 -3.47
CA ALA A 87 5.04 -9.11 -4.61
C ALA A 87 6.49 -9.52 -4.33
N SER A 88 6.93 -9.40 -3.08
CA SER A 88 8.28 -9.78 -2.69
C SER A 88 8.41 -11.26 -2.29
N ASN A 89 7.34 -12.01 -2.43
CA ASN A 89 7.26 -13.44 -2.09
C ASN A 89 7.48 -13.73 -0.60
N LYS A 90 7.19 -12.76 0.26
CA LYS A 90 7.25 -12.93 1.71
C LYS A 90 5.90 -13.42 2.22
N LEU A 91 5.54 -14.64 1.84
CA LEU A 91 4.19 -15.16 2.01
C LEU A 91 3.80 -15.41 3.47
N ASP A 92 4.75 -15.81 4.31
CA ASP A 92 4.46 -16.03 5.72
C ASP A 92 4.09 -14.71 6.42
N GLU A 93 4.86 -13.66 6.17
CA GLU A 93 4.58 -12.33 6.72
C GLU A 93 3.27 -11.79 6.15
N ALA A 94 3.02 -12.02 4.87
CA ALA A 94 1.78 -11.61 4.21
C ALA A 94 0.57 -12.28 4.85
N GLU A 95 0.67 -13.58 5.15
CA GLU A 95 -0.42 -14.33 5.77
C GLU A 95 -0.72 -13.81 7.18
N ASP A 96 0.32 -13.53 7.96
CA ASP A 96 0.15 -12.96 9.30
C ASP A 96 -0.56 -11.61 9.24
N LEU A 97 -0.13 -10.75 8.31
CA LEU A 97 -0.74 -9.43 8.14
C LEU A 97 -2.18 -9.54 7.65
N ARG A 98 -2.44 -10.44 6.71
CA ARG A 98 -3.79 -10.68 6.20
C ARG A 98 -4.75 -11.09 7.33
N THR A 99 -4.30 -12.00 8.18
CA THR A 99 -5.09 -12.46 9.32
C THR A 99 -5.41 -11.29 10.26
N SER A 100 -4.41 -10.47 10.56
CA SER A 100 -4.57 -9.30 11.39
C SER A 100 -5.58 -8.31 10.80
N LEU A 101 -5.52 -8.07 9.49
CA LEU A 101 -6.44 -7.17 8.80
C LEU A 101 -7.86 -7.71 8.77
N MET A 102 -8.03 -9.03 8.63
CA MET A 102 -9.35 -9.65 8.67
C MET A 102 -10.02 -9.49 10.03
N GLU A 103 -9.25 -9.57 11.10
CA GLU A 103 -9.77 -9.35 12.45
C GLU A 103 -10.29 -7.92 12.60
N LEU A 104 -9.56 -6.94 12.06
CA LEU A 104 -9.99 -5.55 12.07
C LEU A 104 -11.22 -5.31 11.21
N ASP A 105 -11.28 -5.93 10.04
CA ASP A 105 -12.38 -5.75 9.09
C ASP A 105 -13.68 -6.39 9.58
N ALA A 106 -13.60 -7.38 10.43
CA ALA A 106 -14.80 -7.95 11.06
C ALA A 106 -15.60 -6.86 11.79
N ALA A 107 -14.93 -5.77 12.19
CA ALA A 107 -15.57 -4.65 12.85
C ALA A 107 -15.88 -3.46 11.92
N ASN A 108 -15.35 -3.45 10.68
CA ASN A 108 -15.37 -2.27 9.82
C ASN A 108 -16.07 -2.45 8.46
N ASP A 109 -16.58 -3.62 8.17
CA ASP A 109 -17.30 -3.92 6.90
C ASP A 109 -16.46 -3.76 5.62
N ASP A 110 -15.16 -3.61 5.72
CA ASP A 110 -14.26 -3.56 4.57
C ASP A 110 -13.83 -4.98 4.18
N HIS A 111 -14.82 -5.83 4.00
CA HIS A 111 -14.64 -7.28 3.91
C HIS A 111 -14.26 -7.74 2.51
N GLU A 112 -14.78 -7.06 1.50
CA GLU A 112 -14.62 -7.50 0.11
C GLU A 112 -13.15 -7.51 -0.33
N TYR A 113 -12.40 -6.49 0.05
CA TYR A 113 -10.98 -6.41 -0.28
C TYR A 113 -10.21 -7.62 0.24
N LEU A 114 -10.46 -8.00 1.49
CA LEU A 114 -9.76 -9.11 2.11
C LEU A 114 -10.16 -10.46 1.54
N VAL A 115 -11.42 -10.60 1.13
CA VAL A 115 -11.87 -11.81 0.44
C VAL A 115 -11.12 -11.98 -0.88
N GLN A 116 -10.98 -10.92 -1.66
CA GLN A 116 -10.24 -10.97 -2.90
C GLN A 116 -8.76 -11.28 -2.66
N THR A 117 -8.17 -10.67 -1.64
CA THR A 117 -6.78 -10.93 -1.28
C THR A 117 -6.58 -12.38 -0.87
N HIS A 118 -7.53 -12.93 -0.11
CA HIS A 118 -7.48 -14.33 0.29
C HIS A 118 -7.51 -15.27 -0.92
N LYS A 119 -8.38 -14.98 -1.86
CA LYS A 119 -8.45 -15.75 -3.11
C LYS A 119 -7.14 -15.68 -3.89
N PHE A 120 -6.56 -14.51 -3.94
CA PHE A 120 -5.29 -14.30 -4.63
C PHE A 120 -4.17 -15.12 -4.01
N PHE A 121 -4.10 -15.12 -2.69
CA PHE A 121 -3.10 -15.91 -2.00
C PHE A 121 -3.28 -17.40 -2.21
N GLY A 122 -4.51 -17.86 -2.34
CA GLY A 122 -4.87 -19.23 -2.62
C GLY A 122 -3.99 -20.29 -2.01
N THR A 123 -2.79 -19.93 -1.65
CA THR A 123 -1.79 -20.72 -0.92
C THR A 123 -1.63 -22.12 -1.49
N GLY A 124 -1.74 -22.23 -2.80
CA GLY A 124 -1.64 -23.51 -3.47
C GLY A 124 -2.91 -24.34 -3.49
N ASP A 125 -3.99 -23.84 -2.93
CA ASP A 125 -5.27 -24.54 -3.02
C ASP A 125 -6.11 -23.94 -4.17
N PRO A 126 -6.25 -24.65 -5.29
CA PRO A 126 -6.99 -24.13 -6.43
C PRO A 126 -8.45 -23.78 -6.11
N ARG A 127 -9.02 -24.41 -5.09
CA ARG A 127 -10.41 -24.15 -4.71
C ARG A 127 -10.56 -22.77 -4.09
N ALA A 128 -9.54 -22.29 -3.38
CA ALA A 128 -9.55 -20.95 -2.82
C ALA A 128 -9.57 -19.89 -3.91
N LEU A 129 -8.93 -20.16 -5.04
CA LEU A 129 -8.91 -19.25 -6.17
C LEU A 129 -10.23 -19.21 -6.94
N ARG A 130 -11.03 -20.26 -6.85
CA ARG A 130 -12.31 -20.36 -7.56
C ARG A 130 -13.48 -19.80 -6.76
N SER A 131 -13.34 -19.76 -5.47
CA SER A 131 -14.40 -19.26 -4.58
C SER A 131 -14.24 -17.77 -4.28
#